data_3522b6ac1b0e1975e0ae28d98e627950
#
_entry.id   3522b6ac1b0e1975e0ae28d98e627950
#
_cell.length_a   1.000
_cell.length_b   1.000
_cell.length_c   1.000
_cell.angle_alpha   90.00
_cell.angle_beta   90.00
_cell.angle_gamma   90.00
#
_symmetry.space_group_name_H-M   'P 1'
#
loop_
_entity.id
_entity.type
_entity.pdbx_description
1 polymer ?
#
loop_
_entity_poly.entity_id
_entity_poly.type
_entity_poly.pdbx_seq_one_letter_code
_entity_poly.pdbx_strand_id
1 'polypeptide(L)'
;MKEWIKQGRVAFAETENGVPTLKAYLKEREYAVPYSVFYQDGRAASKRLAKLMDGKVFENPKDEEIIQRLIEISASEDGDIVLDFFSGSGTTAHSMFLADVNQKNKRKFILVQLEEIIDERNATSEKSKKVARNAISLLDSLGRPHTIPEIAKERIRRAGKLIKNDVLDKLSTELESLKAQLALVEPDSGRTSEELENKIKALEEKITPLESLDTGFRVFRLADSNFEEVKKAPGEYDQSQLDLFLNNVKSDRTDLDLLFGAMLSWGVQLSLPMTSEKVDGKMIYSVNDGDLVACFAEDITENIVKAMADKQPLRVLFRDSCFARDDAKINVFETLKQLLDWSEEEAMKNIKVI
;
A
#
# COMPACT_ATOMS: atom_id res chain seq x y z
N MET A 1 -26.83 2.40 -45.39
CA MET A 1 -26.04 3.25 -46.28
C MET A 1 -26.64 4.65 -46.44
N LYS A 2 -27.85 4.82 -47.00
CA LYS A 2 -28.47 6.15 -47.21
C LYS A 2 -28.56 7.01 -45.95
N GLU A 3 -28.82 6.43 -44.82
CA GLU A 3 -28.92 7.12 -43.55
C GLU A 3 -27.54 7.58 -43.02
N TRP A 4 -26.51 6.77 -43.16
CA TRP A 4 -25.11 7.13 -42.84
C TRP A 4 -24.57 8.24 -43.76
N ILE A 5 -24.99 8.26 -45.01
CA ILE A 5 -24.65 9.37 -45.93
C ILE A 5 -25.29 10.67 -45.44
N LYS A 6 -26.58 10.64 -45.05
CA LYS A 6 -27.30 11.81 -44.49
C LYS A 6 -26.64 12.33 -43.23
N GLN A 7 -26.10 11.44 -42.40
CA GLN A 7 -25.39 11.76 -41.17
C GLN A 7 -23.92 12.19 -41.39
N GLY A 8 -23.47 12.26 -42.68
CA GLY A 8 -22.08 12.61 -43.00
C GLY A 8 -21.04 11.56 -42.59
N ARG A 9 -21.47 10.31 -42.28
CA ARG A 9 -20.63 9.22 -41.79
C ARG A 9 -19.96 8.40 -42.89
N VAL A 10 -20.14 8.74 -44.13
CA VAL A 10 -19.48 8.06 -45.26
C VAL A 10 -18.44 8.96 -45.89
N ALA A 11 -17.22 8.47 -46.02
CA ALA A 11 -16.18 9.11 -46.82
C ALA A 11 -16.18 8.41 -48.19
N PHE A 12 -16.40 9.21 -49.24
CA PHE A 12 -16.29 8.76 -50.61
C PHE A 12 -14.84 8.89 -51.06
N ALA A 13 -14.38 7.97 -51.87
CA ALA A 13 -13.05 8.05 -52.44
C ALA A 13 -13.01 9.15 -53.52
N GLU A 14 -11.84 9.71 -53.76
CA GLU A 14 -11.61 10.75 -54.78
C GLU A 14 -11.68 10.20 -56.22
N THR A 15 -11.65 8.89 -56.36
CA THR A 15 -11.69 8.21 -57.66
C THR A 15 -12.99 7.42 -57.84
N GLU A 16 -13.50 7.34 -59.10
CA GLU A 16 -14.75 6.64 -59.43
C GLU A 16 -14.77 5.15 -59.04
N ASN A 17 -13.61 4.52 -58.97
CA ASN A 17 -13.46 3.09 -58.59
C ASN A 17 -13.19 2.89 -57.10
N GLY A 18 -13.20 3.94 -56.31
CA GLY A 18 -12.90 3.86 -54.87
C GLY A 18 -14.08 3.39 -54.04
N VAL A 19 -13.84 2.53 -53.08
CA VAL A 19 -14.87 2.02 -52.17
C VAL A 19 -15.19 3.05 -51.07
N PRO A 20 -16.47 3.44 -50.92
CA PRO A 20 -16.87 4.30 -49.80
C PRO A 20 -16.55 3.66 -48.45
N THR A 21 -15.96 4.42 -47.54
CA THR A 21 -15.59 3.96 -46.20
C THR A 21 -16.43 4.64 -45.13
N LEU A 22 -16.72 3.92 -44.06
CA LEU A 22 -17.45 4.47 -42.92
C LEU A 22 -16.47 5.28 -42.02
N LYS A 23 -16.84 6.53 -41.76
CA LYS A 23 -16.08 7.38 -40.85
C LYS A 23 -16.33 6.88 -39.42
N ALA A 24 -15.26 6.58 -38.69
CA ALA A 24 -15.30 6.39 -37.25
C ALA A 24 -14.89 7.72 -36.57
N TYR A 25 -15.77 8.27 -35.77
CA TYR A 25 -15.44 9.50 -35.03
C TYR A 25 -14.66 9.15 -33.77
N LEU A 26 -13.65 9.97 -33.44
CA LEU A 26 -12.82 9.77 -32.25
C LEU A 26 -13.66 9.69 -30.95
N LYS A 27 -14.74 10.48 -30.88
CA LYS A 27 -15.68 10.46 -29.75
C LYS A 27 -16.44 9.14 -29.55
N GLU A 28 -16.48 8.28 -30.54
CA GLU A 28 -17.16 6.96 -30.51
C GLU A 28 -16.19 5.81 -30.18
N ARG A 29 -14.90 6.12 -30.06
CA ARG A 29 -13.83 5.18 -29.74
C ARG A 29 -13.06 5.65 -28.50
N GLU A 30 -13.74 5.67 -27.38
CA GLU A 30 -13.12 5.98 -26.11
C GLU A 30 -12.11 4.90 -25.69
N TYR A 31 -12.30 3.67 -26.16
CA TYR A 31 -11.45 2.53 -25.84
C TYR A 31 -10.90 1.89 -27.11
N ALA A 32 -9.63 1.52 -27.06
CA ALA A 32 -8.97 0.70 -28.05
C ALA A 32 -8.50 -0.60 -27.42
N VAL A 33 -8.65 -1.71 -28.16
CA VAL A 33 -8.08 -2.99 -27.73
C VAL A 33 -6.56 -2.85 -27.67
N PRO A 34 -5.92 -3.18 -26.55
CA PRO A 34 -4.47 -3.10 -26.45
C PRO A 34 -3.80 -4.10 -27.40
N TYR A 35 -2.61 -3.76 -27.85
CA TYR A 35 -1.81 -4.69 -28.63
C TYR A 35 -1.40 -5.90 -27.78
N SER A 36 -1.31 -7.09 -28.39
CA SER A 36 -0.83 -8.30 -27.71
C SER A 36 0.69 -8.34 -27.51
N VAL A 37 1.42 -7.40 -28.11
CA VAL A 37 2.87 -7.28 -27.99
C VAL A 37 3.25 -5.85 -27.65
N PHE A 38 4.02 -5.71 -26.56
CA PHE A 38 4.64 -4.46 -26.16
C PHE A 38 6.13 -4.57 -26.40
N TYR A 39 6.66 -3.76 -27.31
CA TYR A 39 8.10 -3.71 -27.57
C TYR A 39 8.72 -2.52 -26.87
N GLN A 40 9.79 -2.78 -26.08
CA GLN A 40 10.61 -1.76 -25.44
C GLN A 40 12.05 -2.23 -25.33
N ASP A 41 13.03 -1.32 -25.47
CA ASP A 41 14.46 -1.67 -25.27
C ASP A 41 14.70 -1.99 -23.79
N GLY A 42 14.95 -3.27 -23.46
CA GLY A 42 15.19 -3.72 -22.09
C GLY A 42 16.39 -3.04 -21.39
N ARG A 43 17.26 -2.35 -22.13
CA ARG A 43 18.33 -1.54 -21.54
C ARG A 43 17.83 -0.24 -20.92
N ALA A 44 16.69 0.26 -21.36
CA ALA A 44 16.09 1.49 -20.81
C ALA A 44 15.69 1.30 -19.34
N ALA A 45 14.99 0.21 -19.01
CA ALA A 45 14.60 -0.13 -17.64
C ALA A 45 15.82 -0.23 -16.70
N SER A 46 16.90 -0.88 -17.16
CA SER A 46 18.15 -0.96 -16.36
C SER A 46 18.80 0.39 -16.11
N LYS A 47 18.73 1.32 -17.08
CA LYS A 47 19.28 2.68 -16.93
C LYS A 47 18.41 3.51 -15.98
N ARG A 48 17.09 3.44 -16.12
CA ARG A 48 16.15 4.15 -15.22
C ARG A 48 16.29 3.68 -13.77
N LEU A 49 16.36 2.35 -13.56
CA LEU A 49 16.63 1.82 -12.21
C LEU A 49 17.99 2.27 -11.67
N ALA A 50 19.04 2.23 -12.49
CA ALA A 50 20.37 2.66 -12.05
C ALA A 50 20.41 4.15 -11.68
N LYS A 51 19.64 5.00 -12.38
CA LYS A 51 19.47 6.43 -12.02
C LYS A 51 18.74 6.59 -10.69
N LEU A 52 17.67 5.83 -10.48
CA LEU A 52 16.88 5.87 -9.25
C LEU A 52 17.66 5.40 -8.02
N MET A 53 18.55 4.41 -8.21
CA MET A 53 19.28 3.74 -7.11
C MET A 53 20.73 4.23 -6.96
N ASP A 54 21.15 5.28 -7.69
CA ASP A 54 22.51 5.82 -7.74
C ASP A 54 23.56 4.78 -8.17
N GLY A 55 23.14 3.76 -8.90
CA GLY A 55 24.01 2.70 -9.38
C GLY A 55 23.26 1.49 -9.87
N LYS A 56 23.96 0.62 -10.60
CA LYS A 56 23.36 -0.63 -11.07
C LYS A 56 23.40 -1.66 -9.94
N VAL A 57 22.31 -1.84 -9.22
CA VAL A 57 22.18 -2.70 -8.02
C VAL A 57 21.37 -3.97 -8.24
N PHE A 58 20.78 -4.13 -9.42
CA PHE A 58 19.98 -5.29 -9.77
C PHE A 58 20.17 -5.66 -11.24
N GLU A 59 20.19 -6.97 -11.53
CA GLU A 59 20.28 -7.47 -12.89
C GLU A 59 18.90 -7.61 -13.52
N ASN A 60 18.79 -7.19 -14.77
CA ASN A 60 17.61 -7.38 -15.61
C ASN A 60 16.28 -7.00 -14.94
N PRO A 61 16.13 -5.78 -14.38
CA PRO A 61 14.88 -5.34 -13.84
C PRO A 61 13.82 -5.33 -14.94
N LYS A 62 12.60 -5.69 -14.60
CA LYS A 62 11.46 -5.55 -15.53
C LYS A 62 11.23 -4.08 -15.84
N ASP A 63 10.65 -3.80 -16.99
CA ASP A 63 10.34 -2.45 -17.42
C ASP A 63 9.07 -1.94 -16.71
N GLU A 64 9.23 -0.86 -15.94
CA GLU A 64 8.13 -0.30 -15.15
C GLU A 64 7.02 0.30 -16.01
N GLU A 65 7.34 0.80 -17.22
CA GLU A 65 6.34 1.37 -18.13
C GLU A 65 5.46 0.28 -18.76
N ILE A 66 6.05 -0.90 -19.03
CA ILE A 66 5.28 -2.05 -19.51
C ILE A 66 4.38 -2.60 -18.42
N ILE A 67 4.91 -2.79 -17.21
CA ILE A 67 4.11 -3.29 -16.08
C ILE A 67 3.02 -2.27 -15.70
N GLN A 68 3.30 -0.97 -15.74
CA GLN A 68 2.30 0.07 -15.58
C GLN A 68 1.13 -0.11 -16.54
N ARG A 69 1.40 -0.29 -17.84
CA ARG A 69 0.37 -0.52 -18.85
C ARG A 69 -0.46 -1.77 -18.57
N LEU A 70 0.17 -2.85 -18.13
CA LEU A 70 -0.55 -4.07 -17.74
C LEU A 70 -1.47 -3.82 -16.56
N ILE A 71 -1.02 -3.08 -15.55
CA ILE A 71 -1.83 -2.70 -14.40
C ILE A 71 -3.02 -1.82 -14.84
N GLU A 72 -2.78 -0.80 -15.66
CA GLU A 72 -3.81 0.10 -16.17
C GLU A 72 -4.93 -0.61 -16.94
N ILE A 73 -4.59 -1.73 -17.61
CA ILE A 73 -5.55 -2.52 -18.39
C ILE A 73 -6.29 -3.55 -17.52
N SER A 74 -5.60 -4.18 -16.57
CA SER A 74 -6.11 -5.35 -15.84
C SER A 74 -6.66 -5.03 -14.45
N ALA A 75 -6.16 -3.98 -13.81
CA ALA A 75 -6.58 -3.51 -12.51
C ALA A 75 -7.04 -2.05 -12.65
N SER A 76 -8.19 -1.83 -13.29
CA SER A 76 -8.65 -0.50 -13.72
C SER A 76 -9.44 0.25 -12.67
N GLU A 77 -9.86 -0.43 -11.59
CA GLU A 77 -10.75 0.13 -10.57
C GLU A 77 -9.99 0.61 -9.32
N ASP A 78 -10.64 1.51 -8.59
CA ASP A 78 -10.15 1.97 -7.30
C ASP A 78 -10.23 0.84 -6.27
N GLY A 79 -9.15 0.65 -5.50
CA GLY A 79 -9.07 -0.42 -4.50
C GLY A 79 -8.62 -1.78 -5.04
N ASP A 80 -8.42 -1.95 -6.35
CA ASP A 80 -7.89 -3.19 -6.93
C ASP A 80 -6.56 -3.60 -6.30
N ILE A 81 -6.33 -4.92 -6.20
CA ILE A 81 -5.13 -5.49 -5.59
C ILE A 81 -4.26 -6.11 -6.67
N VAL A 82 -3.01 -5.67 -6.76
CA VAL A 82 -1.98 -6.23 -7.64
C VAL A 82 -1.05 -7.13 -6.83
N LEU A 83 -1.00 -8.41 -7.18
CA LEU A 83 -0.18 -9.41 -6.50
C LEU A 83 0.98 -9.86 -7.39
N ASP A 84 2.20 -9.82 -6.85
CA ASP A 84 3.43 -10.28 -7.50
C ASP A 84 4.19 -11.24 -6.58
N PHE A 85 4.25 -12.52 -6.95
CA PHE A 85 4.89 -13.59 -6.15
C PHE A 85 6.42 -13.59 -6.24
N PHE A 86 7.00 -12.92 -7.23
CA PHE A 86 8.43 -12.90 -7.49
C PHE A 86 8.89 -11.48 -7.77
N SER A 87 8.65 -10.59 -6.79
CA SER A 87 8.76 -9.14 -6.96
C SER A 87 10.17 -8.63 -7.33
N GLY A 88 11.20 -9.45 -7.10
CA GLY A 88 12.58 -9.12 -7.45
C GLY A 88 12.98 -7.77 -6.90
N SER A 89 13.21 -6.81 -7.80
CA SER A 89 13.57 -5.44 -7.44
C SER A 89 12.37 -4.53 -7.12
N GLY A 90 11.14 -5.05 -6.99
CA GLY A 90 9.95 -4.26 -6.66
C GLY A 90 9.43 -3.40 -7.82
N THR A 91 9.57 -3.86 -9.06
CA THR A 91 9.10 -3.12 -10.25
C THR A 91 7.59 -2.89 -10.21
N THR A 92 6.82 -3.88 -9.79
CA THR A 92 5.35 -3.84 -9.78
C THR A 92 4.81 -2.71 -8.89
N ALA A 93 5.36 -2.50 -7.69
CA ALA A 93 4.96 -1.37 -6.85
C ALA A 93 5.32 -0.01 -7.46
N HIS A 94 6.52 0.11 -8.05
CA HIS A 94 6.92 1.32 -8.78
C HIS A 94 5.94 1.63 -9.93
N SER A 95 5.60 0.61 -10.72
CA SER A 95 4.65 0.71 -11.83
C SER A 95 3.24 1.08 -11.38
N MET A 96 2.82 0.56 -10.22
CA MET A 96 1.51 0.87 -9.65
C MET A 96 1.42 2.34 -9.24
N PHE A 97 2.44 2.91 -8.60
CA PHE A 97 2.46 4.34 -8.29
C PHE A 97 2.34 5.22 -9.55
N LEU A 98 2.99 4.82 -10.65
CA LEU A 98 2.86 5.50 -11.94
C LEU A 98 1.43 5.40 -12.49
N ALA A 99 0.83 4.21 -12.43
CA ALA A 99 -0.53 3.96 -12.88
C ALA A 99 -1.56 4.73 -12.05
N ASP A 100 -1.38 4.79 -10.72
CA ASP A 100 -2.28 5.49 -9.82
C ASP A 100 -2.28 7.01 -10.05
N VAL A 101 -1.11 7.58 -10.29
CA VAL A 101 -1.01 9.00 -10.68
C VAL A 101 -1.69 9.28 -12.02
N ASN A 102 -1.51 8.40 -13.01
CA ASN A 102 -2.10 8.56 -14.33
C ASN A 102 -3.63 8.44 -14.32
N GLN A 103 -4.15 7.44 -13.65
CA GLN A 103 -5.58 7.12 -13.63
C GLN A 103 -6.33 7.69 -12.43
N LYS A 104 -5.62 8.27 -11.46
CA LYS A 104 -6.14 8.79 -10.18
C LYS A 104 -6.84 7.71 -9.35
N ASN A 105 -6.34 6.48 -9.39
CA ASN A 105 -6.81 5.36 -8.61
C ASN A 105 -5.96 5.19 -7.34
N LYS A 106 -6.49 4.45 -6.38
CA LYS A 106 -5.80 4.04 -5.13
C LYS A 106 -5.78 2.52 -5.06
N ARG A 107 -4.88 1.91 -5.81
CA ARG A 107 -4.70 0.46 -5.82
C ARG A 107 -3.85 0.01 -4.64
N LYS A 108 -3.90 -1.27 -4.35
CA LYS A 108 -3.07 -1.92 -3.34
C LYS A 108 -2.14 -2.92 -4.01
N PHE A 109 -0.96 -3.13 -3.44
CA PHE A 109 -0.06 -4.17 -3.90
C PHE A 109 0.30 -5.15 -2.79
N ILE A 110 0.53 -6.40 -3.19
CA ILE A 110 1.12 -7.45 -2.35
C ILE A 110 2.32 -7.98 -3.11
N LEU A 111 3.51 -7.80 -2.56
CA LEU A 111 4.75 -8.27 -3.15
C LEU A 111 5.34 -9.37 -2.28
N VAL A 112 5.68 -10.49 -2.88
CA VAL A 112 6.33 -11.61 -2.20
C VAL A 112 7.71 -11.81 -2.79
N GLN A 113 8.72 -11.86 -1.93
CA GLN A 113 10.12 -12.12 -2.30
C GLN A 113 10.81 -12.97 -1.24
N LEU A 114 11.49 -14.01 -1.68
CA LEU A 114 12.36 -14.79 -0.80
C LEU A 114 13.53 -13.94 -0.30
N GLU A 115 13.99 -14.20 0.92
CA GLU A 115 15.14 -13.54 1.52
C GLU A 115 16.46 -14.09 0.91
N GLU A 116 16.68 -13.78 -0.35
CA GLU A 116 17.85 -14.18 -1.10
C GLU A 116 19.03 -13.24 -0.76
N ILE A 117 20.13 -13.84 -0.30
CA ILE A 117 21.33 -13.11 0.08
C ILE A 117 22.10 -12.68 -1.18
N ILE A 118 22.47 -11.41 -1.23
CA ILE A 118 23.33 -10.86 -2.26
C ILE A 118 24.78 -11.15 -1.88
N ASP A 119 25.43 -12.02 -2.66
CA ASP A 119 26.82 -12.41 -2.44
C ASP A 119 27.59 -12.36 -3.76
N GLU A 120 28.69 -11.60 -3.79
CA GLU A 120 29.57 -11.48 -4.95
C GLU A 120 30.14 -12.84 -5.38
N ARG A 121 30.37 -13.75 -4.43
CA ARG A 121 30.93 -15.09 -4.71
C ARG A 121 29.99 -15.96 -5.55
N ASN A 122 28.70 -15.71 -5.50
CA ASN A 122 27.69 -16.45 -6.27
C ASN A 122 27.53 -15.89 -7.70
N ALA A 123 28.18 -14.77 -8.02
CA ALA A 123 28.06 -14.13 -9.31
C ALA A 123 28.90 -14.85 -10.38
N THR A 124 28.30 -15.19 -11.51
CA THR A 124 28.88 -15.98 -12.59
C THR A 124 29.72 -15.17 -13.57
N SER A 125 29.64 -13.84 -13.54
CA SER A 125 30.35 -12.93 -14.44
C SER A 125 30.88 -11.70 -13.72
N GLU A 126 31.93 -11.06 -14.28
CA GLU A 126 32.41 -9.79 -13.72
C GLU A 126 31.36 -8.68 -13.71
N LYS A 127 30.43 -8.72 -14.67
CA LYS A 127 29.30 -7.79 -14.68
C LYS A 127 28.35 -8.03 -13.51
N SER A 128 28.01 -9.29 -13.21
CA SER A 128 27.18 -9.68 -12.07
C SER A 128 27.86 -9.36 -10.75
N LYS A 129 29.17 -9.61 -10.63
CA LYS A 129 29.96 -9.23 -9.45
C LYS A 129 29.90 -7.72 -9.19
N LYS A 130 30.06 -6.90 -10.24
CA LYS A 130 29.97 -5.45 -10.10
C LYS A 130 28.58 -5.01 -9.61
N VAL A 131 27.50 -5.66 -10.10
CA VAL A 131 26.13 -5.37 -9.64
C VAL A 131 25.99 -5.75 -8.17
N ALA A 132 26.46 -6.92 -7.76
CA ALA A 132 26.42 -7.37 -6.37
C ALA A 132 27.20 -6.40 -5.45
N ARG A 133 28.41 -5.99 -5.82
CA ARG A 133 29.19 -5.00 -5.05
C ARG A 133 28.44 -3.67 -4.90
N ASN A 134 27.86 -3.16 -5.97
CA ASN A 134 27.08 -1.91 -5.90
C ASN A 134 25.87 -2.06 -4.97
N ALA A 135 25.16 -3.20 -5.03
CA ALA A 135 24.03 -3.49 -4.17
C ALA A 135 24.45 -3.57 -2.70
N ILE A 136 25.52 -4.30 -2.40
CA ILE A 136 26.09 -4.39 -1.04
C ILE A 136 26.48 -2.99 -0.54
N SER A 137 27.24 -2.23 -1.33
CA SER A 137 27.66 -0.87 -0.95
C SER A 137 26.49 0.07 -0.67
N LEU A 138 25.41 -0.01 -1.46
CA LEU A 138 24.19 0.74 -1.21
C LEU A 138 23.55 0.32 0.11
N LEU A 139 23.39 -0.98 0.34
CA LEU A 139 22.74 -1.51 1.56
C LEU A 139 23.57 -1.23 2.81
N ASP A 140 24.91 -1.29 2.73
CA ASP A 140 25.82 -0.87 3.81
C ASP A 140 25.61 0.60 4.17
N SER A 141 25.53 1.49 3.17
CA SER A 141 25.29 2.91 3.39
C SER A 141 23.95 3.21 4.07
N LEU A 142 22.99 2.30 3.94
CA LEU A 142 21.66 2.37 4.53
C LEU A 142 21.54 1.59 5.86
N GLY A 143 22.59 0.88 6.28
CA GLY A 143 22.55 -0.02 7.45
C GLY A 143 21.53 -1.15 7.31
N ARG A 144 21.40 -1.74 6.09
CA ARG A 144 20.42 -2.78 5.76
C ARG A 144 21.09 -4.12 5.46
N PRO A 145 20.41 -5.24 5.73
CA PRO A 145 20.88 -6.57 5.34
C PRO A 145 21.09 -6.68 3.82
N HIS A 146 22.07 -7.46 3.41
CA HIS A 146 22.42 -7.68 2.00
C HIS A 146 21.47 -8.68 1.33
N THR A 147 20.21 -8.32 1.16
CA THR A 147 19.19 -9.20 0.57
C THR A 147 18.41 -8.52 -0.56
N ILE A 148 17.85 -9.33 -1.46
CA ILE A 148 17.03 -8.84 -2.58
C ILE A 148 15.81 -8.02 -2.09
N PRO A 149 15.07 -8.46 -1.06
CA PRO A 149 13.95 -7.64 -0.53
C PRO A 149 14.36 -6.24 -0.08
N GLU A 150 15.57 -6.04 0.44
CA GLU A 150 16.02 -4.71 0.85
C GLU A 150 16.24 -3.78 -0.35
N ILE A 151 16.72 -4.29 -1.47
CA ILE A 151 16.80 -3.55 -2.75
C ILE A 151 15.39 -3.16 -3.22
N ALA A 152 14.42 -4.10 -3.15
CA ALA A 152 13.04 -3.83 -3.53
C ALA A 152 12.41 -2.74 -2.65
N LYS A 153 12.55 -2.84 -1.33
CA LYS A 153 12.05 -1.85 -0.37
C LYS A 153 12.63 -0.45 -0.62
N GLU A 154 13.93 -0.37 -0.91
CA GLU A 154 14.57 0.90 -1.21
C GLU A 154 14.09 1.48 -2.54
N ARG A 155 13.94 0.65 -3.59
CA ARG A 155 13.34 1.08 -4.86
C ARG A 155 11.94 1.66 -4.65
N ILE A 156 11.09 0.98 -3.89
CA ILE A 156 9.71 1.44 -3.65
C ILE A 156 9.71 2.80 -2.96
N ARG A 157 10.54 3.00 -1.93
CA ARG A 157 10.67 4.29 -1.23
C ARG A 157 11.13 5.42 -2.16
N ARG A 158 12.19 5.16 -2.94
CA ARG A 158 12.73 6.15 -3.88
C ARG A 158 11.76 6.46 -5.01
N ALA A 159 11.11 5.44 -5.56
CA ALA A 159 10.11 5.62 -6.62
C ALA A 159 8.92 6.44 -6.13
N GLY A 160 8.36 6.11 -4.97
CA GLY A 160 7.25 6.85 -4.40
C GLY A 160 7.58 8.32 -4.15
N LYS A 161 8.77 8.59 -3.58
CA LYS A 161 9.26 9.96 -3.35
C LYS A 161 9.49 10.71 -4.66
N LEU A 162 10.12 10.08 -5.65
CA LEU A 162 10.41 10.68 -6.95
C LEU A 162 9.11 11.06 -7.67
N ILE A 163 8.18 10.11 -7.78
CA ILE A 163 6.91 10.32 -8.49
C ILE A 163 6.11 11.44 -7.82
N LYS A 164 6.02 11.44 -6.49
CA LYS A 164 5.33 12.48 -5.74
C LYS A 164 5.94 13.84 -5.98
N ASN A 165 7.26 13.96 -5.89
CA ASN A 165 7.97 15.23 -6.10
C ASN A 165 7.85 15.71 -7.56
N ASP A 166 8.12 14.83 -8.55
CA ASP A 166 8.07 15.19 -9.97
C ASP A 166 6.70 15.72 -10.41
N VAL A 167 5.63 15.17 -9.84
CA VAL A 167 4.26 15.61 -10.15
C VAL A 167 3.95 16.90 -9.44
N LEU A 168 4.30 17.04 -8.17
CA LEU A 168 4.10 18.26 -7.40
C LEU A 168 4.88 19.44 -8.00
N ASP A 169 6.15 19.23 -8.37
CA ASP A 169 7.00 20.26 -8.96
C ASP A 169 6.41 20.78 -10.29
N LYS A 170 5.93 19.86 -11.15
CA LYS A 170 5.29 20.24 -12.42
C LYS A 170 4.02 21.06 -12.20
N LEU A 171 3.14 20.61 -11.31
CA LEU A 171 1.88 21.30 -11.02
C LEU A 171 2.11 22.64 -10.33
N SER A 172 3.07 22.73 -9.42
CA SER A 172 3.45 23.98 -8.74
C SER A 172 4.00 24.98 -9.73
N THR A 173 4.86 24.55 -10.67
CA THR A 173 5.41 25.42 -11.73
C THR A 173 4.30 25.93 -12.65
N GLU A 174 3.34 25.08 -13.03
CA GLU A 174 2.19 25.47 -13.84
C GLU A 174 1.29 26.45 -13.08
N LEU A 175 1.06 26.20 -11.80
CA LEU A 175 0.26 27.06 -10.91
C LEU A 175 0.88 28.45 -10.76
N GLU A 176 2.19 28.54 -10.53
CA GLU A 176 2.92 29.81 -10.47
C GLU A 176 2.84 30.57 -11.78
N SER A 177 2.98 29.87 -12.92
CA SER A 177 2.83 30.47 -14.25
C SER A 177 1.43 31.05 -14.46
N LEU A 178 0.37 30.36 -14.08
CA LEU A 178 -1.00 30.83 -14.20
C LEU A 178 -1.28 32.01 -13.26
N LYS A 179 -0.79 31.97 -12.03
CA LYS A 179 -0.90 33.08 -11.07
C LYS A 179 -0.16 34.34 -11.59
N ALA A 180 1.02 34.18 -12.20
CA ALA A 180 1.74 35.27 -12.84
C ALA A 180 0.98 35.84 -14.03
N GLN A 181 0.36 34.99 -14.87
CA GLN A 181 -0.49 35.45 -15.98
C GLN A 181 -1.70 36.23 -15.47
N LEU A 182 -2.37 35.75 -14.44
CA LEU A 182 -3.52 36.43 -13.83
C LEU A 182 -3.16 37.80 -13.29
N ALA A 183 -1.97 37.93 -12.68
CA ALA A 183 -1.48 39.23 -12.17
C ALA A 183 -1.19 40.30 -13.28
N LEU A 184 -1.02 39.86 -14.52
CA LEU A 184 -0.79 40.74 -15.69
C LEU A 184 -2.08 41.06 -16.44
N VAL A 185 -3.22 40.51 -16.07
CA VAL A 185 -4.52 40.75 -16.71
C VAL A 185 -5.10 42.07 -16.19
N GLU A 186 -5.50 42.96 -17.11
CA GLU A 186 -6.13 44.21 -16.74
C GLU A 186 -7.51 43.98 -16.08
N PRO A 187 -7.91 44.82 -15.11
CA PRO A 187 -9.14 44.61 -14.32
C PRO A 187 -10.45 44.55 -15.13
N ASP A 188 -10.44 45.03 -16.37
CA ASP A 188 -11.64 45.16 -17.23
C ASP A 188 -11.81 43.97 -18.22
N SER A 189 -10.93 42.97 -18.18
CA SER A 189 -10.95 41.79 -19.08
C SER A 189 -11.68 40.58 -18.46
N GLY A 190 -12.90 40.78 -17.99
CA GLY A 190 -13.68 39.83 -17.17
C GLY A 190 -13.66 38.35 -17.58
N ARG A 191 -13.72 38.05 -18.87
CA ARG A 191 -13.71 36.66 -19.36
C ARG A 191 -12.36 35.94 -19.20
N THR A 192 -11.26 36.65 -19.46
CA THR A 192 -9.90 36.10 -19.41
C THR A 192 -9.46 35.86 -17.95
N SER A 193 -9.87 36.73 -17.04
CA SER A 193 -9.61 36.60 -15.61
C SER A 193 -10.34 35.38 -15.04
N GLU A 194 -11.63 35.21 -15.32
CA GLU A 194 -12.45 34.12 -14.86
C GLU A 194 -11.93 32.73 -15.38
N GLU A 195 -11.48 32.68 -16.64
CA GLU A 195 -10.89 31.44 -17.21
C GLU A 195 -9.57 31.06 -16.52
N LEU A 196 -8.74 32.03 -16.16
CA LEU A 196 -7.48 31.77 -15.43
C LEU A 196 -7.74 31.36 -13.99
N GLU A 197 -8.67 32.01 -13.29
CA GLU A 197 -9.07 31.66 -11.92
C GLU A 197 -9.62 30.23 -11.85
N ASN A 198 -10.47 29.85 -12.83
CA ASN A 198 -10.99 28.49 -12.92
C ASN A 198 -9.87 27.45 -13.17
N LYS A 199 -8.87 27.78 -13.99
CA LYS A 199 -7.71 26.92 -14.22
C LYS A 199 -6.85 26.78 -12.95
N ILE A 200 -6.59 27.87 -12.25
CA ILE A 200 -5.84 27.89 -10.98
C ILE A 200 -6.55 27.00 -9.97
N LYS A 201 -7.85 27.20 -9.77
CA LYS A 201 -8.65 26.39 -8.85
C LYS A 201 -8.62 24.89 -9.21
N ALA A 202 -8.77 24.57 -10.50
CA ALA A 202 -8.69 23.19 -10.98
C ALA A 202 -7.30 22.55 -10.77
N LEU A 203 -6.23 23.35 -10.79
CA LEU A 203 -4.87 22.87 -10.46
C LEU A 203 -4.69 22.67 -8.96
N GLU A 204 -5.15 23.59 -8.13
CA GLU A 204 -5.10 23.49 -6.67
C GLU A 204 -5.89 22.26 -6.19
N GLU A 205 -7.06 21.98 -6.79
CA GLU A 205 -7.84 20.77 -6.56
C GLU A 205 -7.12 19.47 -6.99
N LYS A 206 -6.14 19.54 -7.88
CA LYS A 206 -5.28 18.39 -8.26
C LYS A 206 -4.07 18.21 -7.35
N ILE A 207 -3.50 19.31 -6.82
CA ILE A 207 -2.31 19.26 -5.95
C ILE A 207 -2.64 18.62 -4.61
N THR A 208 -3.76 18.98 -3.99
CA THR A 208 -4.18 18.50 -2.67
C THR A 208 -4.24 16.95 -2.56
N PRO A 209 -4.85 16.21 -3.51
CA PRO A 209 -4.83 14.74 -3.49
C PRO A 209 -3.43 14.13 -3.67
N LEU A 210 -2.56 14.81 -4.42
CA LEU A 210 -1.18 14.33 -4.65
C LEU A 210 -0.29 14.52 -3.43
N GLU A 211 -0.51 15.60 -2.66
CA GLU A 211 0.15 15.75 -1.36
C GLU A 211 -0.21 14.60 -0.41
N SER A 212 -1.42 14.07 -0.51
CA SER A 212 -1.93 12.92 0.23
C SER A 212 -1.67 11.57 -0.44
N LEU A 213 -0.93 11.50 -1.56
CA LEU A 213 -0.61 10.23 -2.22
C LEU A 213 0.11 9.31 -1.24
N ASP A 214 -0.52 8.19 -0.94
CA ASP A 214 0.05 7.15 -0.10
C ASP A 214 1.05 6.32 -0.91
N THR A 215 2.33 6.52 -0.60
CA THR A 215 3.44 5.73 -1.13
C THR A 215 4.04 4.81 -0.07
N GLY A 216 3.36 4.69 1.06
CA GLY A 216 3.75 3.82 2.16
C GLY A 216 3.52 2.35 1.86
N PHE A 217 4.21 1.50 2.61
CA PHE A 217 3.98 0.05 2.57
C PHE A 217 4.36 -0.57 3.91
N ARG A 218 3.74 -1.70 4.22
CA ARG A 218 4.09 -2.53 5.37
C ARG A 218 4.98 -3.68 4.92
N VAL A 219 5.88 -4.09 5.80
CA VAL A 219 6.76 -5.23 5.57
C VAL A 219 6.40 -6.31 6.59
N PHE A 220 6.09 -7.48 6.09
CA PHE A 220 5.85 -8.67 6.89
C PHE A 220 6.91 -9.71 6.60
N ARG A 221 7.28 -10.48 7.60
CA ARG A 221 8.13 -11.66 7.46
C ARG A 221 7.27 -12.88 7.81
N LEU A 222 7.32 -13.90 6.96
CA LEU A 222 6.70 -15.17 7.30
C LEU A 222 7.46 -15.79 8.47
N ALA A 223 6.76 -16.10 9.53
CA ALA A 223 7.28 -16.72 10.74
C ALA A 223 6.40 -17.89 11.16
N ASP A 224 6.89 -18.67 12.10
CA ASP A 224 6.10 -19.67 12.79
C ASP A 224 4.93 -19.03 13.55
N SER A 225 4.03 -19.86 14.08
CA SER A 225 2.97 -19.41 14.99
C SER A 225 3.51 -18.48 16.08
N ASN A 226 2.74 -17.46 16.44
CA ASN A 226 3.05 -16.58 17.56
C ASN A 226 2.98 -17.30 18.91
N PHE A 227 2.38 -18.47 18.93
CA PHE A 227 2.12 -19.24 20.13
C PHE A 227 3.01 -20.48 20.21
N GLU A 228 3.32 -20.88 21.44
CA GLU A 228 4.02 -22.12 21.73
C GLU A 228 3.17 -23.33 21.28
N GLU A 229 3.82 -24.37 20.79
CA GLU A 229 3.13 -25.59 20.36
C GLU A 229 2.67 -26.40 21.56
N VAL A 230 1.40 -26.75 21.61
CA VAL A 230 0.85 -27.72 22.56
C VAL A 230 1.24 -29.14 22.11
N LYS A 231 2.26 -29.70 22.74
CA LYS A 231 2.83 -30.98 22.35
C LYS A 231 2.19 -32.21 23.02
N LYS A 232 1.37 -32.00 24.07
CA LYS A 232 0.74 -33.07 24.86
C LYS A 232 -0.77 -32.90 24.89
N ALA A 233 -1.48 -34.00 25.14
CA ALA A 233 -2.92 -33.95 25.39
C ALA A 233 -3.19 -33.24 26.76
N PRO A 234 -4.35 -32.58 26.93
CA PRO A 234 -4.66 -31.81 28.14
C PRO A 234 -4.51 -32.60 29.47
N GLY A 235 -4.78 -33.92 29.45
CA GLY A 235 -4.63 -34.78 30.62
C GLY A 235 -3.19 -35.21 30.96
N GLU A 236 -2.22 -34.86 30.12
CA GLU A 236 -0.81 -35.19 30.31
C GLU A 236 0.01 -34.05 30.94
N TYR A 237 -0.66 -32.93 31.26
CA TYR A 237 -0.05 -31.77 31.92
C TYR A 237 -0.33 -31.80 33.43
N ASP A 238 0.69 -31.51 34.23
CA ASP A 238 0.50 -31.25 35.65
C ASP A 238 0.19 -29.79 35.93
N GLN A 239 -0.24 -29.46 37.16
CA GLN A 239 -0.67 -28.12 37.56
C GLN A 239 0.41 -27.03 37.33
N SER A 240 1.69 -27.39 37.50
CA SER A 240 2.81 -26.46 37.31
C SER A 240 3.07 -26.17 35.83
N GLN A 241 2.66 -27.05 34.92
CA GLN A 241 2.75 -26.89 33.49
C GLN A 241 1.56 -26.06 32.93
N LEU A 242 0.42 -26.04 33.64
CA LEU A 242 -0.73 -25.22 33.26
C LEU A 242 -0.42 -23.72 33.34
N ASP A 243 0.44 -23.31 34.26
CA ASP A 243 0.90 -21.91 34.36
C ASP A 243 1.71 -21.47 33.13
N LEU A 244 2.35 -22.41 32.41
CA LEU A 244 3.02 -22.12 31.13
C LEU A 244 2.04 -21.78 30.01
N PHE A 245 0.79 -22.22 30.10
CA PHE A 245 -0.24 -21.90 29.10
C PHE A 245 -0.80 -20.50 29.26
N LEU A 246 -0.73 -19.90 30.43
CA LEU A 246 -1.08 -18.49 30.64
C LEU A 246 -0.14 -17.57 29.87
N ASN A 247 1.06 -18.04 29.56
CA ASN A 247 2.07 -17.31 28.81
C ASN A 247 2.43 -18.07 27.51
N ASN A 248 1.41 -18.36 26.71
CA ASN A 248 1.50 -19.18 25.49
C ASN A 248 2.17 -18.46 24.31
N VAL A 249 2.46 -17.18 24.43
CA VAL A 249 3.11 -16.37 23.38
C VAL A 249 4.63 -16.56 23.43
N LYS A 250 5.24 -16.83 22.30
CA LYS A 250 6.70 -16.95 22.18
C LYS A 250 7.39 -15.65 22.59
N SER A 251 8.51 -15.77 23.29
CA SER A 251 9.23 -14.66 23.91
C SER A 251 9.83 -13.66 22.93
N ASP A 252 10.00 -14.05 21.66
CA ASP A 252 10.53 -13.21 20.58
C ASP A 252 9.43 -12.48 19.78
N ARG A 253 8.17 -12.59 20.18
CA ARG A 253 7.02 -11.94 19.54
C ARG A 253 6.74 -10.59 20.14
N THR A 254 6.37 -9.64 19.29
CA THR A 254 5.98 -8.27 19.65
C THR A 254 4.46 -8.12 19.66
N ASP A 255 3.97 -7.06 20.29
CA ASP A 255 2.55 -6.69 20.25
C ASP A 255 2.02 -6.60 18.80
N LEU A 256 2.83 -6.10 17.87
CA LEU A 256 2.43 -6.00 16.46
C LEU A 256 2.31 -7.37 15.80
N ASP A 257 3.13 -8.35 16.17
CA ASP A 257 3.01 -9.72 15.66
C ASP A 257 1.68 -10.34 16.10
N LEU A 258 1.28 -10.09 17.35
CA LEU A 258 -0.02 -10.55 17.88
C LEU A 258 -1.18 -9.84 17.19
N LEU A 259 -1.10 -8.52 17.05
CA LEU A 259 -2.14 -7.71 16.40
C LEU A 259 -2.35 -8.15 14.95
N PHE A 260 -1.28 -8.23 14.14
CA PHE A 260 -1.39 -8.62 12.74
C PHE A 260 -1.76 -10.10 12.58
N GLY A 261 -1.32 -10.97 13.48
CA GLY A 261 -1.76 -12.37 13.52
C GLY A 261 -3.27 -12.49 13.77
N ALA A 262 -3.81 -11.73 14.71
CA ALA A 262 -5.25 -11.67 14.98
C ALA A 262 -6.03 -11.05 13.80
N MET A 263 -5.54 -9.95 13.22
CA MET A 263 -6.15 -9.36 12.02
C MET A 263 -6.25 -10.37 10.89
N LEU A 264 -5.17 -11.12 10.63
CA LEU A 264 -5.14 -12.13 9.58
C LEU A 264 -6.17 -13.25 9.85
N SER A 265 -6.23 -13.77 11.09
CA SER A 265 -7.16 -14.84 11.46
C SER A 265 -8.63 -14.41 11.42
N TRP A 266 -8.92 -13.13 11.60
CA TRP A 266 -10.28 -12.57 11.57
C TRP A 266 -10.69 -11.99 10.22
N GLY A 267 -9.83 -12.08 9.21
CA GLY A 267 -10.07 -11.54 7.88
C GLY A 267 -10.09 -10.00 7.84
N VAL A 268 -9.43 -9.35 8.80
CA VAL A 268 -9.25 -7.89 8.81
C VAL A 268 -8.11 -7.54 7.86
N GLN A 269 -8.35 -6.59 6.97
CA GLN A 269 -7.33 -6.20 5.97
C GLN A 269 -6.07 -5.64 6.64
N LEU A 270 -4.92 -6.23 6.34
CA LEU A 270 -3.62 -5.81 6.92
C LEU A 270 -3.17 -4.41 6.45
N SER A 271 -3.79 -3.84 5.43
CA SER A 271 -3.49 -2.50 4.90
C SER A 271 -4.27 -1.36 5.56
N LEU A 272 -5.21 -1.65 6.46
CA LEU A 272 -6.00 -0.62 7.13
C LEU A 272 -5.13 0.34 7.94
N PRO A 273 -5.48 1.62 8.03
CA PRO A 273 -4.74 2.58 8.85
C PRO A 273 -4.72 2.13 10.31
N MET A 274 -3.62 2.40 10.98
CA MET A 274 -3.43 2.03 12.38
C MET A 274 -2.79 3.18 13.13
N THR A 275 -3.31 3.46 14.30
CA THR A 275 -2.73 4.40 15.26
C THR A 275 -2.36 3.66 16.55
N SER A 276 -1.45 4.23 17.31
CA SER A 276 -1.11 3.75 18.64
C SER A 276 -0.95 4.92 19.59
N GLU A 277 -1.38 4.74 20.82
CA GLU A 277 -1.24 5.74 21.88
C GLU A 277 -0.82 5.09 23.19
N LYS A 278 -0.28 5.87 24.07
CA LYS A 278 0.20 5.40 25.37
C LYS A 278 -0.69 5.94 26.49
N VAL A 279 -1.38 5.05 27.20
CA VAL A 279 -2.24 5.35 28.34
C VAL A 279 -1.70 4.63 29.57
N ASP A 280 -1.49 5.33 30.68
CA ASP A 280 -0.88 4.80 31.91
C ASP A 280 0.45 4.07 31.64
N GLY A 281 1.22 4.53 30.66
CA GLY A 281 2.48 3.91 30.28
C GLY A 281 2.37 2.67 29.37
N LYS A 282 1.18 2.21 29.03
CA LYS A 282 0.88 1.01 28.22
C LYS A 282 0.34 1.37 26.84
N MET A 283 0.64 0.56 25.84
CA MET A 283 0.27 0.84 24.45
C MET A 283 -1.13 0.33 24.14
N ILE A 284 -1.94 1.18 23.53
CA ILE A 284 -3.22 0.85 22.93
C ILE A 284 -3.06 1.00 21.40
N TYR A 285 -3.47 0.00 20.64
CA TYR A 285 -3.47 0.00 19.19
C TYR A 285 -4.90 0.12 18.69
N SER A 286 -5.15 1.01 17.74
CA SER A 286 -6.44 1.18 17.07
C SER A 286 -6.27 1.01 15.58
N VAL A 287 -7.05 0.13 14.97
CA VAL A 287 -7.08 -0.15 13.54
C VAL A 287 -8.36 0.44 12.97
N ASN A 288 -8.24 1.20 11.88
CA ASN A 288 -9.34 1.81 11.13
C ASN A 288 -10.34 2.56 12.03
N ASP A 289 -9.81 3.47 12.85
CA ASP A 289 -10.59 4.32 13.75
C ASP A 289 -11.56 3.58 14.70
N GLY A 290 -11.18 2.33 15.10
CA GLY A 290 -11.95 1.56 16.06
C GLY A 290 -12.50 0.23 15.56
N ASP A 291 -12.30 -0.18 14.28
CA ASP A 291 -12.70 -1.53 13.84
C ASP A 291 -12.11 -2.63 14.74
N LEU A 292 -10.90 -2.39 15.23
CA LEU A 292 -10.22 -3.24 16.21
C LEU A 292 -9.37 -2.37 17.14
N VAL A 293 -9.61 -2.50 18.44
CA VAL A 293 -8.76 -1.88 19.47
C VAL A 293 -8.10 -2.98 20.31
N ALA A 294 -6.78 -2.91 20.46
CA ALA A 294 -6.01 -3.93 21.16
C ALA A 294 -5.08 -3.35 22.25
N CYS A 295 -4.92 -4.08 23.35
CA CYS A 295 -3.89 -3.85 24.35
C CYS A 295 -3.32 -5.18 24.81
N PHE A 296 -1.97 -5.32 24.79
CA PHE A 296 -1.26 -6.54 25.14
C PHE A 296 -0.39 -6.41 26.41
N ALA A 297 -0.52 -5.27 27.08
CA ALA A 297 0.25 -5.00 28.28
C ALA A 297 -0.31 -5.76 29.48
N GLU A 298 0.56 -6.16 30.40
CA GLU A 298 0.17 -6.74 31.68
C GLU A 298 -0.53 -5.71 32.58
N ASP A 299 -1.38 -6.16 33.51
CA ASP A 299 -2.13 -5.35 34.48
C ASP A 299 -2.97 -4.23 33.82
N ILE A 300 -4.00 -4.61 33.10
CA ILE A 300 -4.96 -3.70 32.48
C ILE A 300 -5.69 -2.88 33.57
N THR A 301 -5.52 -1.54 33.54
CA THR A 301 -6.19 -0.62 34.44
C THR A 301 -7.56 -0.18 33.91
N GLU A 302 -8.41 0.32 34.81
CA GLU A 302 -9.71 0.88 34.43
C GLU A 302 -9.58 2.05 33.44
N ASN A 303 -8.52 2.85 33.55
CA ASN A 303 -8.24 3.95 32.62
C ASN A 303 -7.97 3.45 31.22
N ILE A 304 -7.23 2.33 31.09
CA ILE A 304 -6.97 1.69 29.78
C ILE A 304 -8.28 1.20 29.17
N VAL A 305 -9.13 0.54 29.96
CA VAL A 305 -10.43 0.04 29.49
C VAL A 305 -11.31 1.19 29.01
N LYS A 306 -11.35 2.30 29.77
CA LYS A 306 -12.09 3.51 29.36
C LYS A 306 -11.53 4.10 28.07
N ALA A 307 -10.21 4.27 27.97
CA ALA A 307 -9.57 4.81 26.77
C ALA A 307 -9.79 3.92 25.54
N MET A 308 -9.88 2.60 25.70
CA MET A 308 -10.27 1.67 24.63
C MET A 308 -11.74 1.82 24.26
N ALA A 309 -12.64 1.95 25.24
CA ALA A 309 -14.08 2.14 25.00
C ALA A 309 -14.40 3.48 24.34
N ASP A 310 -13.65 4.56 24.68
CA ASP A 310 -13.81 5.89 24.07
C ASP A 310 -13.59 5.89 22.54
N LYS A 311 -12.85 4.89 22.03
CA LYS A 311 -12.67 4.69 20.57
C LYS A 311 -13.87 4.01 19.91
N GLN A 312 -14.93 3.68 20.66
CA GLN A 312 -16.11 2.99 20.16
C GLN A 312 -15.78 1.75 19.29
N PRO A 313 -15.00 0.79 19.82
CA PRO A 313 -14.50 -0.32 19.03
C PRO A 313 -15.61 -1.25 18.56
N LEU A 314 -15.47 -1.79 17.34
CA LEU A 314 -16.28 -2.92 16.91
C LEU A 314 -15.78 -4.25 17.48
N ARG A 315 -14.47 -4.32 17.78
CA ARG A 315 -13.83 -5.49 18.39
C ARG A 315 -12.73 -5.05 19.33
N VAL A 316 -12.56 -5.80 20.39
CA VAL A 316 -11.49 -5.58 21.39
C VAL A 316 -10.64 -6.84 21.50
N LEU A 317 -9.32 -6.66 21.60
CA LEU A 317 -8.35 -7.73 21.70
C LEU A 317 -7.42 -7.53 22.89
N PHE A 318 -7.33 -8.58 23.70
CA PHE A 318 -6.37 -8.68 24.80
C PHE A 318 -5.52 -9.93 24.65
N ARG A 319 -4.43 -9.97 25.40
CA ARG A 319 -3.67 -11.18 25.68
C ARG A 319 -4.09 -11.75 27.02
N ASP A 320 -4.12 -13.07 27.17
CA ASP A 320 -4.54 -13.69 28.45
C ASP A 320 -3.69 -13.24 29.64
N SER A 321 -2.38 -13.17 29.45
CA SER A 321 -1.44 -12.65 30.47
C SER A 321 -1.60 -11.15 30.81
N CYS A 322 -2.50 -10.42 30.13
CA CYS A 322 -2.87 -9.05 30.55
C CYS A 322 -3.62 -9.02 31.88
N PHE A 323 -4.17 -10.15 32.29
CA PHE A 323 -5.00 -10.29 33.48
C PHE A 323 -4.27 -11.06 34.55
N ALA A 324 -4.01 -10.43 35.70
CA ALA A 324 -3.34 -11.10 36.80
C ALA A 324 -4.17 -12.24 37.41
N ARG A 325 -5.50 -12.22 37.24
CA ARG A 325 -6.47 -13.19 37.75
C ARG A 325 -7.76 -13.16 36.94
N ASP A 326 -8.54 -14.24 37.02
CA ASP A 326 -9.82 -14.39 36.31
C ASP A 326 -10.85 -13.31 36.68
N ASP A 327 -10.88 -12.86 37.95
CA ASP A 327 -11.78 -11.77 38.37
C ASP A 327 -11.46 -10.44 37.65
N ALA A 328 -10.19 -10.15 37.38
CA ALA A 328 -9.80 -8.97 36.61
C ALA A 328 -10.32 -9.07 35.16
N LYS A 329 -10.24 -10.24 34.54
CA LYS A 329 -10.77 -10.49 33.21
C LYS A 329 -12.30 -10.30 33.11
N ILE A 330 -13.03 -10.83 34.09
CA ILE A 330 -14.48 -10.66 34.22
C ILE A 330 -14.83 -9.16 34.38
N ASN A 331 -14.13 -8.45 35.26
CA ASN A 331 -14.37 -7.04 35.47
C ASN A 331 -14.13 -6.19 34.21
N VAL A 332 -13.07 -6.46 33.45
CA VAL A 332 -12.80 -5.77 32.19
C VAL A 332 -13.89 -6.05 31.16
N PHE A 333 -14.34 -7.31 31.06
CA PHE A 333 -15.42 -7.71 30.18
C PHE A 333 -16.72 -6.95 30.51
N GLU A 334 -17.16 -6.96 31.78
CA GLU A 334 -18.37 -6.28 32.22
C GLU A 334 -18.26 -4.75 32.07
N THR A 335 -17.09 -4.18 32.32
CA THR A 335 -16.86 -2.73 32.14
C THR A 335 -16.99 -2.34 30.67
N LEU A 336 -16.36 -3.07 29.76
CA LEU A 336 -16.48 -2.81 28.30
C LEU A 336 -17.92 -2.99 27.83
N LYS A 337 -18.60 -4.04 28.27
CA LYS A 337 -20.01 -4.29 27.94
C LYS A 337 -20.89 -3.11 28.32
N GLN A 338 -20.69 -2.55 29.53
CA GLN A 338 -21.43 -1.39 30.00
C GLN A 338 -21.07 -0.10 29.25
N LEU A 339 -19.78 0.17 29.03
CA LEU A 339 -19.32 1.40 28.39
C LEU A 339 -19.70 1.46 26.91
N LEU A 340 -19.82 0.30 26.25
CA LEU A 340 -20.12 0.19 24.82
C LEU A 340 -21.58 -0.14 24.56
N ASP A 341 -22.41 -0.29 25.60
CA ASP A 341 -23.82 -0.65 25.53
C ASP A 341 -24.04 -1.97 24.73
N TRP A 342 -23.14 -2.94 24.89
CA TRP A 342 -23.22 -4.23 24.25
C TRP A 342 -24.09 -5.20 25.03
N SER A 343 -24.88 -5.98 24.32
CA SER A 343 -25.50 -7.18 24.86
C SER A 343 -24.43 -8.21 25.27
N GLU A 344 -24.79 -9.20 26.07
CA GLU A 344 -23.87 -10.28 26.46
C GLU A 344 -23.36 -11.06 25.25
N GLU A 345 -24.22 -11.31 24.27
CA GLU A 345 -23.88 -12.00 23.03
C GLU A 345 -22.87 -11.19 22.19
N GLU A 346 -23.09 -9.88 22.06
CA GLU A 346 -22.16 -8.99 21.37
C GLU A 346 -20.81 -8.90 22.09
N ALA A 347 -20.80 -8.75 23.40
CA ALA A 347 -19.57 -8.71 24.19
C ALA A 347 -18.76 -10.00 24.04
N MET A 348 -19.39 -11.20 24.12
CA MET A 348 -18.74 -12.49 23.92
C MET A 348 -18.18 -12.65 22.51
N LYS A 349 -18.83 -12.07 21.49
CA LYS A 349 -18.39 -12.12 20.11
C LYS A 349 -17.25 -11.15 19.82
N ASN A 350 -17.32 -9.95 20.38
CA ASN A 350 -16.48 -8.81 20.01
C ASN A 350 -15.26 -8.64 20.92
N ILE A 351 -15.29 -9.17 22.16
CA ILE A 351 -14.11 -9.19 23.04
C ILE A 351 -13.40 -10.54 22.86
N LYS A 352 -12.12 -10.47 22.48
CA LYS A 352 -11.27 -11.64 22.30
C LYS A 352 -10.05 -11.57 23.19
N VAL A 353 -9.65 -12.73 23.68
CA VAL A 353 -8.43 -12.93 24.45
C VAL A 353 -7.62 -14.02 23.74
N ILE A 354 -6.34 -13.78 23.51
CA ILE A 354 -5.41 -14.68 22.80
C ILE A 354 -4.29 -15.13 23.71
#